data_748cc51e34e1605a3aedd78fb127df28
#
_entry.id   748cc51e34e1605a3aedd78fb127df28
#
_cell.length_a   1.000
_cell.length_b   1.000
_cell.length_c   1.000
_cell.angle_alpha   90.00
_cell.angle_beta   90.00
_cell.angle_gamma   90.00
#
_symmetry.space_group_name_H-M   'P 1'
#
loop_
_entity.id
_entity.type
_entity.pdbx_description
1 polymer ?
#
loop_
_entity_poly.entity_id
_entity_poly.type
_entity_poly.pdbx_seq_one_letter_code
_entity_poly.pdbx_strand_id
1 'polypeptide(L)'
;RQMKGVVKMGLKMCKVTVGTRQKEYPDGTPYGEIVKDFDQDCKYPVVLVTVDGKLRELHKKIHRDCQISLVTVADSIGHKTYKRSMNLLLLKAIYHVAGHEKIRKIVLHFTVGEGFYYTIDGDVTIDQPFLNRVEAYMHELVKKRAPVMKRSVSTTSAIDLFHKYGMYDKEKLFRYRRSSRVNIYNLEEFEDYFYGYMVWHTGYLKYF
;
A
#
# COMPACT_ATOMS: atom_id res chain seq x y z
N ARG A 1 -50.99 -0.18 -24.01
CA ARG A 1 -49.81 0.34 -23.25
C ARG A 1 -49.12 -0.85 -22.60
N GLN A 2 -48.07 -1.36 -23.25
CA GLN A 2 -47.23 -2.43 -22.72
C GLN A 2 -46.25 -1.79 -21.70
N MET A 3 -46.32 -2.23 -20.44
CA MET A 3 -45.32 -1.95 -19.45
C MET A 3 -44.08 -2.81 -19.76
N LYS A 4 -42.99 -2.16 -20.17
CA LYS A 4 -41.68 -2.81 -20.30
C LYS A 4 -41.22 -3.23 -18.91
N GLY A 5 -41.14 -4.53 -18.67
CA GLY A 5 -40.56 -5.09 -17.46
C GLY A 5 -39.10 -4.69 -17.33
N VAL A 6 -38.75 -4.03 -16.22
CA VAL A 6 -37.37 -3.80 -15.83
C VAL A 6 -36.80 -5.17 -15.43
N VAL A 7 -35.97 -5.73 -16.27
CA VAL A 7 -35.17 -6.92 -15.94
C VAL A 7 -34.20 -6.48 -14.86
N LYS A 8 -34.46 -6.86 -13.61
CA LYS A 8 -33.43 -6.81 -12.56
C LYS A 8 -32.33 -7.78 -12.97
N MET A 9 -31.24 -7.27 -13.54
CA MET A 9 -30.01 -8.04 -13.70
C MET A 9 -29.57 -8.44 -12.30
N GLY A 10 -29.67 -9.73 -11.97
CA GLY A 10 -29.21 -10.27 -10.70
C GLY A 10 -27.70 -9.99 -10.58
N LEU A 11 -27.28 -9.39 -9.45
CA LEU A 11 -25.85 -9.21 -9.14
C LEU A 11 -25.19 -10.58 -9.15
N LYS A 12 -24.14 -10.75 -9.96
CA LYS A 12 -23.32 -11.96 -9.94
C LYS A 12 -22.71 -12.10 -8.54
N MET A 13 -22.95 -13.24 -7.90
CA MET A 13 -22.39 -13.58 -6.60
C MET A 13 -21.17 -14.47 -6.79
N CYS A 14 -20.18 -14.32 -5.93
CA CYS A 14 -18.97 -15.13 -5.87
C CYS A 14 -18.88 -15.78 -4.49
N LYS A 15 -18.65 -17.08 -4.47
CA LYS A 15 -18.50 -17.87 -3.26
C LYS A 15 -17.06 -17.84 -2.77
N VAL A 16 -16.86 -17.42 -1.54
CA VAL A 16 -15.54 -17.38 -0.87
C VAL A 16 -15.49 -18.44 0.20
N THR A 17 -14.41 -19.22 0.21
CA THR A 17 -14.11 -20.23 1.23
C THR A 17 -12.86 -19.80 1.99
N VAL A 18 -12.95 -19.73 3.33
CA VAL A 18 -11.83 -19.49 4.25
C VAL A 18 -11.80 -20.61 5.29
N GLY A 19 -10.81 -21.50 5.18
CA GLY A 19 -10.80 -22.73 5.98
C GLY A 19 -12.05 -23.57 5.72
N THR A 20 -12.89 -23.77 6.75
CA THR A 20 -14.17 -24.50 6.66
C THR A 20 -15.38 -23.59 6.47
N ARG A 21 -15.21 -22.26 6.61
CA ARG A 21 -16.29 -21.27 6.50
C ARG A 21 -16.47 -20.81 5.06
N GLN A 22 -17.74 -20.63 4.65
CA GLN A 22 -18.08 -20.13 3.32
C GLN A 22 -19.08 -18.98 3.41
N LYS A 23 -18.93 -18.00 2.52
CA LYS A 23 -19.87 -16.88 2.37
C LYS A 23 -19.88 -16.38 0.92
N GLU A 24 -21.02 -15.85 0.49
CA GLU A 24 -21.18 -15.26 -0.84
C GLU A 24 -21.09 -13.74 -0.80
N TYR A 25 -20.44 -13.17 -1.80
CA TYR A 25 -20.24 -11.74 -1.97
C TYR A 25 -20.55 -11.30 -3.40
N PRO A 26 -21.02 -10.07 -3.59
CA PRO A 26 -21.17 -9.49 -4.93
C PRO A 26 -19.84 -9.48 -5.69
N ASP A 27 -19.90 -9.76 -7.00
CA ASP A 27 -18.75 -9.58 -7.89
C ASP A 27 -18.17 -8.15 -7.74
N GLY A 28 -16.85 -8.05 -7.65
CA GLY A 28 -16.17 -6.78 -7.45
C GLY A 28 -15.99 -6.35 -6.00
N THR A 29 -16.39 -7.14 -5.00
CA THR A 29 -16.13 -6.86 -3.59
C THR A 29 -14.63 -6.92 -3.31
N PRO A 30 -14.02 -5.90 -2.66
CA PRO A 30 -12.61 -5.92 -2.26
C PRO A 30 -12.32 -7.02 -1.23
N TYR A 31 -11.15 -7.66 -1.32
CA TYR A 31 -10.76 -8.67 -0.32
C TYR A 31 -10.72 -8.11 1.11
N GLY A 32 -10.39 -6.83 1.29
CA GLY A 32 -10.38 -6.20 2.60
C GLY A 32 -11.77 -6.10 3.26
N GLU A 33 -12.85 -6.01 2.47
CA GLU A 33 -14.21 -6.09 3.01
C GLU A 33 -14.58 -7.55 3.36
N ILE A 34 -14.16 -8.50 2.54
CA ILE A 34 -14.39 -9.93 2.77
C ILE A 34 -13.70 -10.39 4.06
N VAL A 35 -12.45 -9.97 4.26
CA VAL A 35 -11.63 -10.35 5.44
C VAL A 35 -12.32 -10.00 6.75
N LYS A 36 -13.06 -8.89 6.85
CA LYS A 36 -13.78 -8.46 8.06
C LYS A 36 -14.75 -9.52 8.61
N ASP A 37 -15.25 -10.40 7.76
CA ASP A 37 -16.15 -11.48 8.17
C ASP A 37 -15.41 -12.71 8.70
N PHE A 38 -14.08 -12.77 8.56
CA PHE A 38 -13.27 -13.95 8.88
C PHE A 38 -12.08 -13.69 9.81
N ASP A 39 -11.73 -12.41 10.08
CA ASP A 39 -10.55 -12.04 10.87
C ASP A 39 -10.78 -12.00 12.39
N GLN A 40 -12.00 -12.32 12.84
CA GLN A 40 -12.39 -12.26 14.25
C GLN A 40 -11.53 -13.17 15.16
N ASP A 41 -11.07 -14.29 14.61
CA ASP A 41 -10.21 -15.25 15.33
C ASP A 41 -8.71 -14.95 15.15
N CYS A 42 -8.37 -13.91 14.38
CA CYS A 42 -6.99 -13.53 14.12
C CYS A 42 -6.43 -12.69 15.26
N LYS A 43 -5.38 -13.19 15.93
CA LYS A 43 -4.66 -12.43 16.98
C LYS A 43 -4.01 -11.14 16.44
N TYR A 44 -3.62 -11.14 15.18
CA TYR A 44 -2.91 -10.05 14.53
C TYR A 44 -3.67 -9.54 13.31
N PRO A 45 -3.51 -8.25 12.93
CA PRO A 45 -4.18 -7.69 11.76
C PRO A 45 -3.85 -8.45 10.47
N VAL A 46 -4.88 -8.75 9.68
CA VAL A 46 -4.74 -9.31 8.34
C VAL A 46 -4.38 -8.19 7.37
N VAL A 47 -3.27 -8.33 6.64
CA VAL A 47 -2.73 -7.31 5.72
C VAL A 47 -2.71 -7.74 4.27
N LEU A 48 -2.75 -9.04 4.01
CA LEU A 48 -2.84 -9.64 2.68
C LEU A 48 -3.75 -10.87 2.73
N VAL A 49 -4.07 -11.40 1.56
CA VAL A 49 -4.69 -12.72 1.41
C VAL A 49 -3.94 -13.54 0.36
N THR A 50 -4.00 -14.87 0.47
CA THR A 50 -3.75 -15.74 -0.67
C THR A 50 -5.09 -16.14 -1.29
N VAL A 51 -5.20 -16.06 -2.60
CA VAL A 51 -6.39 -16.43 -3.37
C VAL A 51 -5.98 -17.56 -4.31
N ASP A 52 -6.50 -18.74 -4.10
CA ASP A 52 -6.10 -19.95 -4.85
C ASP A 52 -4.56 -20.10 -4.89
N GLY A 53 -3.90 -19.92 -3.74
CA GLY A 53 -2.44 -20.00 -3.59
C GLY A 53 -1.63 -18.78 -4.06
N LYS A 54 -2.27 -17.73 -4.58
CA LYS A 54 -1.59 -16.52 -5.06
C LYS A 54 -1.81 -15.33 -4.13
N LEU A 55 -0.74 -14.68 -3.69
CA LEU A 55 -0.82 -13.47 -2.86
C LEU A 55 -1.56 -12.33 -3.55
N ARG A 56 -2.43 -11.67 -2.79
CA ARG A 56 -3.21 -10.50 -3.22
C ARG A 56 -3.24 -9.43 -2.13
N GLU A 57 -3.18 -8.18 -2.55
CA GLU A 57 -3.43 -7.00 -1.71
C GLU A 57 -4.94 -6.86 -1.45
N LEU A 58 -5.29 -6.35 -0.28
CA LEU A 58 -6.68 -6.26 0.18
C LEU A 58 -7.58 -5.33 -0.65
N HIS A 59 -6.99 -4.38 -1.40
CA HIS A 59 -7.75 -3.54 -2.33
C HIS A 59 -8.19 -4.26 -3.61
N LYS A 60 -7.60 -5.42 -3.91
CA LYS A 60 -8.01 -6.23 -5.06
C LYS A 60 -9.39 -6.82 -4.84
N LYS A 61 -10.10 -7.07 -5.94
CA LYS A 61 -11.51 -7.46 -5.96
C LYS A 61 -11.68 -8.91 -6.37
N ILE A 62 -12.73 -9.54 -5.83
CA ILE A 62 -13.17 -10.86 -6.23
C ILE A 62 -13.97 -10.79 -7.54
N HIS A 63 -13.80 -11.78 -8.42
CA HIS A 63 -14.53 -11.89 -9.68
C HIS A 63 -15.03 -13.32 -9.99
N ARG A 64 -14.73 -14.26 -9.11
CA ARG A 64 -15.11 -15.67 -9.23
C ARG A 64 -15.07 -16.35 -7.87
N ASP A 65 -15.65 -17.52 -7.79
CA ASP A 65 -15.50 -18.40 -6.63
C ASP A 65 -14.02 -18.69 -6.37
N CYS A 66 -13.62 -18.65 -5.10
CA CYS A 66 -12.22 -18.86 -4.73
C CYS A 66 -12.05 -19.30 -3.29
N GLN A 67 -10.88 -19.90 -3.01
CA GLN A 67 -10.40 -20.19 -1.68
C GLN A 67 -9.42 -19.11 -1.24
N ILE A 68 -9.63 -18.59 -0.03
CA ILE A 68 -8.80 -17.54 0.57
C ILE A 68 -8.13 -18.06 1.85
N SER A 69 -6.84 -17.73 2.02
CA SER A 69 -6.17 -17.82 3.32
C SER A 69 -5.74 -16.42 3.76
N LEU A 70 -5.87 -16.17 5.07
CA LEU A 70 -5.55 -14.88 5.66
C LEU A 70 -4.05 -14.80 5.94
N VAL A 71 -3.44 -13.65 5.65
CA VAL A 71 -2.02 -13.37 5.91
C VAL A 71 -1.95 -12.17 6.85
N THR A 72 -1.44 -12.41 8.05
CA THR A 72 -1.34 -11.42 9.13
C THR A 72 0.04 -10.76 9.16
N VAL A 73 0.19 -9.71 9.97
CA VAL A 73 1.50 -9.08 10.22
C VAL A 73 2.50 -10.00 10.93
N ALA A 74 2.05 -11.08 11.54
CA ALA A 74 2.92 -12.09 12.17
C ALA A 74 3.58 -13.01 11.14
N ASP A 75 2.99 -13.15 9.96
CA ASP A 75 3.56 -13.93 8.87
C ASP A 75 4.72 -13.16 8.22
N SER A 76 5.79 -13.84 7.81
CA SER A 76 7.00 -13.24 7.24
C SER A 76 6.67 -12.27 6.09
N ILE A 77 5.78 -12.65 5.17
CA ILE A 77 5.39 -11.78 4.05
C ILE A 77 4.51 -10.61 4.51
N GLY A 78 3.64 -10.82 5.49
CA GLY A 78 2.81 -9.78 6.09
C GLY A 78 3.66 -8.75 6.84
N HIS A 79 4.65 -9.21 7.61
CA HIS A 79 5.61 -8.34 8.29
C HIS A 79 6.42 -7.47 7.29
N LYS A 80 6.93 -8.08 6.21
CA LYS A 80 7.62 -7.34 5.13
C LYS A 80 6.70 -6.32 4.46
N THR A 81 5.42 -6.64 4.30
CA THR A 81 4.41 -5.73 3.75
C THR A 81 4.17 -4.55 4.68
N TYR A 82 4.04 -4.81 5.98
CA TYR A 82 3.90 -3.77 7.01
C TYR A 82 5.11 -2.81 6.99
N LYS A 83 6.34 -3.34 7.10
CA LYS A 83 7.58 -2.54 7.09
C LYS A 83 7.72 -1.70 5.80
N ARG A 84 7.38 -2.26 4.64
CA ARG A 84 7.41 -1.53 3.36
C ARG A 84 6.39 -0.39 3.33
N SER A 85 5.19 -0.63 3.82
CA SER A 85 4.15 0.38 3.88
C SER A 85 4.48 1.50 4.87
N MET A 86 5.14 1.14 5.97
CA MET A 86 5.67 2.11 6.94
C MET A 86 6.72 3.03 6.29
N ASN A 87 7.59 2.49 5.44
CA ASN A 87 8.56 3.29 4.71
C ASN A 87 7.88 4.30 3.76
N LEU A 88 6.81 3.91 3.08
CA LEU A 88 6.02 4.84 2.24
C LEU A 88 5.42 5.97 3.09
N LEU A 89 4.82 5.61 4.24
CA LEU A 89 4.25 6.58 5.18
C LEU A 89 5.30 7.57 5.70
N LEU A 90 6.47 7.05 6.12
CA LEU A 90 7.58 7.86 6.61
C LEU A 90 8.11 8.82 5.55
N LEU A 91 8.36 8.33 4.32
CA LEU A 91 8.83 9.17 3.23
C LEU A 91 7.86 10.30 2.93
N LYS A 92 6.55 10.00 2.81
CA LYS A 92 5.53 11.04 2.65
C LYS A 92 5.59 12.07 3.76
N ALA A 93 5.71 11.63 5.02
CA ALA A 93 5.74 12.54 6.17
C ALA A 93 6.99 13.42 6.17
N ILE A 94 8.16 12.88 5.85
CA ILE A 94 9.41 13.65 5.73
C ILE A 94 9.28 14.72 4.64
N TYR A 95 8.82 14.35 3.44
CA TYR A 95 8.64 15.31 2.35
C TYR A 95 7.58 16.38 2.67
N HIS A 96 6.52 16.02 3.39
CA HIS A 96 5.49 16.96 3.81
C HIS A 96 6.03 17.99 4.82
N VAL A 97 6.78 17.53 5.82
CA VAL A 97 7.29 18.40 6.90
C VAL A 97 8.48 19.26 6.45
N ALA A 98 9.34 18.72 5.61
CA ALA A 98 10.52 19.42 5.10
C ALA A 98 10.21 20.37 3.95
N GLY A 99 9.27 19.99 3.07
CA GLY A 99 9.07 20.56 1.73
C GLY A 99 9.91 19.82 0.68
N HIS A 100 9.29 19.49 -0.45
CA HIS A 100 9.94 18.72 -1.53
C HIS A 100 11.19 19.42 -2.08
N GLU A 101 11.15 20.73 -2.19
CA GLU A 101 12.21 21.57 -2.73
C GLU A 101 13.47 21.58 -1.87
N LYS A 102 13.36 21.24 -0.59
CA LYS A 102 14.49 21.20 0.34
C LYS A 102 15.21 19.87 0.39
N ILE A 103 14.61 18.82 -0.17
CA ILE A 103 15.16 17.48 -0.16
C ILE A 103 15.73 17.13 -1.53
N ARG A 104 17.04 16.89 -1.59
CA ARG A 104 17.70 16.37 -2.80
C ARG A 104 17.59 14.87 -2.90
N LYS A 105 17.72 14.16 -1.77
CA LYS A 105 17.72 12.71 -1.74
C LYS A 105 17.42 12.15 -0.35
N ILE A 106 16.65 11.08 -0.30
CA ILE A 106 16.50 10.23 0.89
C ILE A 106 16.97 8.83 0.53
N VAL A 107 17.86 8.26 1.33
CA VAL A 107 18.38 6.91 1.13
C VAL A 107 18.08 6.06 2.34
N LEU A 108 17.37 4.95 2.11
CA LEU A 108 17.29 3.83 3.03
C LEU A 108 18.54 2.97 2.84
N HIS A 109 19.37 2.83 3.87
CA HIS A 109 20.62 2.06 3.78
C HIS A 109 20.46 0.61 4.22
N PHE A 110 20.16 0.40 5.48
CA PHE A 110 20.07 -0.93 6.08
C PHE A 110 19.19 -0.92 7.32
N THR A 111 18.88 -2.12 7.81
CA THR A 111 18.16 -2.29 9.08
C THR A 111 19.13 -2.27 10.25
N VAL A 112 18.73 -1.60 11.33
CA VAL A 112 19.44 -1.60 12.62
C VAL A 112 18.48 -2.12 13.67
N GLY A 113 18.68 -3.36 14.10
CA GLY A 113 17.69 -4.04 14.95
C GLY A 113 16.33 -4.13 14.23
N GLU A 114 15.29 -3.63 14.85
CA GLU A 114 13.94 -3.54 14.26
C GLU A 114 13.70 -2.26 13.44
N GLY A 115 14.60 -1.29 13.51
CA GLY A 115 14.50 -0.02 12.80
C GLY A 115 15.22 0.00 11.44
N PHE A 116 15.15 1.15 10.79
CA PHE A 116 15.82 1.44 9.52
C PHE A 116 16.74 2.65 9.66
N TYR A 117 17.91 2.58 9.03
CA TYR A 117 18.81 3.71 8.91
C TYR A 117 18.57 4.47 7.62
N TYR A 118 18.23 5.76 7.75
CA TYR A 118 18.03 6.67 6.63
C TYR A 118 19.06 7.80 6.68
N THR A 119 19.44 8.26 5.49
CA THR A 119 20.09 9.57 5.34
C THR A 119 19.24 10.47 4.47
N ILE A 120 19.17 11.75 4.87
CA ILE A 120 18.49 12.80 4.12
C ILE A 120 19.56 13.79 3.68
N ASP A 121 19.70 13.97 2.39
CA ASP A 121 20.52 15.00 1.77
C ASP A 121 19.61 16.13 1.32
N GLY A 122 19.90 17.35 1.78
CA GLY A 122 19.09 18.52 1.48
C GLY A 122 19.33 19.66 2.47
N ASP A 123 18.56 20.72 2.30
CA ASP A 123 18.54 21.87 3.21
C ASP A 123 17.50 21.65 4.33
N VAL A 124 17.76 20.64 5.15
CA VAL A 124 16.87 20.20 6.23
C VAL A 124 17.69 19.94 7.49
N THR A 125 17.34 20.59 8.58
CA THR A 125 17.88 20.28 9.91
C THR A 125 17.04 19.17 10.53
N ILE A 126 17.68 18.04 10.82
CA ILE A 126 17.05 16.89 11.48
C ILE A 126 17.31 17.01 12.98
N ASP A 127 16.39 17.63 13.65
CA ASP A 127 16.39 17.83 15.10
C ASP A 127 15.14 17.18 15.73
N GLN A 128 15.06 17.19 17.06
CA GLN A 128 13.91 16.63 17.75
C GLN A 128 12.58 17.30 17.38
N PRO A 129 12.48 18.63 17.24
CA PRO A 129 11.27 19.29 16.73
C PRO A 129 10.86 18.82 15.33
N PHE A 130 11.81 18.58 14.41
CA PHE A 130 11.53 18.04 13.10
C PHE A 130 10.93 16.61 13.19
N LEU A 131 11.58 15.73 13.97
CA LEU A 131 11.12 14.36 14.18
C LEU A 131 9.71 14.33 14.81
N ASN A 132 9.45 15.18 15.79
CA ASN A 132 8.13 15.27 16.42
C ASN A 132 7.04 15.69 15.41
N ARG A 133 7.33 16.60 14.48
CA ARG A 133 6.37 16.98 13.42
C ARG A 133 6.14 15.84 12.42
N VAL A 134 7.20 15.10 12.06
CA VAL A 134 7.08 13.93 11.17
C VAL A 134 6.19 12.88 11.82
N GLU A 135 6.45 12.53 13.08
CA GLU A 135 5.67 11.57 13.84
C GLU A 135 4.19 12.00 13.97
N ALA A 136 3.95 13.26 14.33
CA ALA A 136 2.60 13.80 14.45
C ALA A 136 1.81 13.67 13.13
N TYR A 137 2.45 13.98 12.01
CA TYR A 137 1.82 13.86 10.69
C TYR A 137 1.59 12.38 10.29
N MET A 138 2.50 11.48 10.64
CA MET A 138 2.28 10.04 10.44
C MET A 138 1.06 9.57 11.23
N HIS A 139 0.91 9.96 12.49
CA HIS A 139 -0.28 9.64 13.30
C HIS A 139 -1.58 10.21 12.72
N GLU A 140 -1.55 11.43 12.17
CA GLU A 140 -2.69 12.02 11.47
C GLU A 140 -3.12 11.15 10.27
N LEU A 141 -2.17 10.75 9.41
CA LEU A 141 -2.44 9.89 8.27
C LEU A 141 -2.98 8.50 8.68
N VAL A 142 -2.46 7.93 9.77
CA VAL A 142 -2.95 6.67 10.33
C VAL A 142 -4.40 6.82 10.80
N LYS A 143 -4.73 7.87 11.54
CA LYS A 143 -6.08 8.17 12.00
C LYS A 143 -7.04 8.40 10.84
N LYS A 144 -6.61 9.08 9.79
CA LYS A 144 -7.36 9.36 8.56
C LYS A 144 -7.64 8.08 7.76
N ARG A 145 -6.89 7.00 7.97
CA ARG A 145 -6.97 5.74 7.20
C ARG A 145 -6.80 5.99 5.69
N ALA A 146 -5.84 6.85 5.33
CA ALA A 146 -5.60 7.22 3.95
C ALA A 146 -5.29 5.98 3.08
N PRO A 147 -5.96 5.80 1.93
CA PRO A 147 -5.77 4.62 1.09
C PRO A 147 -4.39 4.61 0.45
N VAL A 148 -3.78 3.42 0.40
CA VAL A 148 -2.56 3.16 -0.36
C VAL A 148 -2.95 2.57 -1.70
N MET A 149 -2.76 3.33 -2.77
CA MET A 149 -3.17 2.96 -4.11
C MET A 149 -1.96 2.48 -4.92
N LYS A 150 -2.20 1.59 -5.89
CA LYS A 150 -1.18 1.02 -6.77
C LYS A 150 -1.59 1.19 -8.21
N ARG A 151 -0.68 1.71 -9.02
CA ARG A 151 -0.85 1.74 -10.48
C ARG A 151 0.37 1.20 -11.20
N SER A 152 0.15 0.48 -12.29
CA SER A 152 1.20 0.04 -13.18
C SER A 152 1.40 1.08 -14.27
N VAL A 153 2.61 1.58 -14.41
CA VAL A 153 2.97 2.59 -15.43
C VAL A 153 4.12 2.09 -16.31
N SER A 154 4.31 2.71 -17.47
CA SER A 154 5.52 2.47 -18.26
C SER A 154 6.76 2.95 -17.50
N THR A 155 7.91 2.35 -17.75
CA THR A 155 9.16 2.82 -17.15
C THR A 155 9.48 4.25 -17.55
N THR A 156 9.15 4.65 -18.79
CA THR A 156 9.27 6.05 -19.25
C THR A 156 8.41 6.99 -18.41
N SER A 157 7.12 6.66 -18.20
CA SER A 157 6.24 7.48 -17.35
C SER A 157 6.72 7.58 -15.92
N ALA A 158 7.37 6.53 -15.38
CA ALA A 158 7.98 6.58 -14.05
C ALA A 158 9.19 7.51 -14.00
N ILE A 159 10.02 7.53 -15.05
CA ILE A 159 11.16 8.47 -15.19
C ILE A 159 10.65 9.91 -15.16
N ASP A 160 9.62 10.22 -15.97
CA ASP A 160 9.02 11.56 -16.02
C ASP A 160 8.43 11.99 -14.66
N LEU A 161 7.80 11.03 -13.95
CA LEU A 161 7.26 11.25 -12.62
C LEU A 161 8.37 11.63 -11.62
N PHE A 162 9.47 10.87 -11.59
CA PHE A 162 10.58 11.16 -10.68
C PHE A 162 11.30 12.45 -11.03
N HIS A 163 11.42 12.77 -12.31
CA HIS A 163 11.92 14.08 -12.76
C HIS A 163 11.05 15.23 -12.24
N LYS A 164 9.72 15.10 -12.41
CA LYS A 164 8.74 16.10 -11.94
C LYS A 164 8.83 16.35 -10.43
N TYR A 165 9.08 15.29 -9.63
CA TYR A 165 9.21 15.40 -8.18
C TYR A 165 10.63 15.70 -7.70
N GLY A 166 11.60 15.97 -8.61
CA GLY A 166 12.99 16.23 -8.24
C GLY A 166 13.73 15.03 -7.66
N MET A 167 13.23 13.81 -7.84
CA MET A 167 13.84 12.57 -7.40
C MET A 167 14.85 12.06 -8.44
N TYR A 168 15.86 12.87 -8.73
CA TYR A 168 16.82 12.63 -9.83
C TYR A 168 17.65 11.35 -9.68
N ASP A 169 17.89 10.89 -8.47
CA ASP A 169 18.54 9.61 -8.18
C ASP A 169 17.69 8.42 -8.67
N LYS A 170 16.38 8.47 -8.46
CA LYS A 170 15.43 7.46 -8.95
C LYS A 170 15.26 7.57 -10.47
N GLU A 171 15.12 8.77 -11.01
CA GLU A 171 15.11 9.01 -12.45
C GLU A 171 16.30 8.34 -13.12
N LYS A 172 17.52 8.60 -12.63
CA LYS A 172 18.76 8.00 -13.14
C LYS A 172 18.75 6.47 -13.05
N LEU A 173 18.34 5.91 -11.91
CA LEU A 173 18.25 4.46 -11.72
C LEU A 173 17.30 3.81 -12.74
N PHE A 174 16.17 4.45 -13.01
CA PHE A 174 15.15 3.89 -13.90
C PHE A 174 15.53 3.95 -15.39
N ARG A 175 16.41 4.85 -15.79
CA ARG A 175 16.97 4.88 -17.17
C ARG A 175 17.71 3.59 -17.55
N TYR A 176 18.26 2.84 -16.56
CA TYR A 176 18.95 1.57 -16.78
C TYR A 176 18.07 0.34 -16.58
N ARG A 177 16.79 0.54 -16.23
CA ARG A 177 15.88 -0.56 -15.92
C ARG A 177 15.37 -1.23 -17.20
N ARG A 178 15.51 -2.56 -17.27
CA ARG A 178 15.06 -3.35 -18.43
C ARG A 178 13.55 -3.64 -18.46
N SER A 179 12.84 -3.47 -17.33
CA SER A 179 11.40 -3.71 -17.26
C SER A 179 10.64 -2.62 -18.00
N SER A 180 9.71 -3.00 -18.89
CA SER A 180 8.86 -2.04 -19.61
C SER A 180 7.79 -1.39 -18.72
N ARG A 181 7.43 -2.01 -17.59
CA ARG A 181 6.43 -1.53 -16.65
C ARG A 181 6.90 -1.66 -15.21
N VAL A 182 6.44 -0.75 -14.37
CA VAL A 182 6.73 -0.70 -12.94
C VAL A 182 5.48 -0.33 -12.14
N ASN A 183 5.45 -0.71 -10.86
CA ASN A 183 4.37 -0.35 -9.97
C ASN A 183 4.77 0.89 -9.17
N ILE A 184 3.95 1.92 -9.29
CA ILE A 184 4.02 3.12 -8.46
C ILE A 184 2.92 3.01 -7.41
N TYR A 185 3.29 3.28 -6.17
CA TYR A 185 2.35 3.42 -5.06
C TYR A 185 2.15 4.89 -4.77
N ASN A 186 0.91 5.28 -4.49
CA ASN A 186 0.61 6.62 -4.02
C ASN A 186 -0.12 6.58 -2.69
N LEU A 187 0.20 7.56 -1.88
CA LEU A 187 -0.45 7.88 -0.63
C LEU A 187 -0.84 9.36 -0.69
N GLU A 188 -2.12 9.62 -0.95
CA GLU A 188 -2.63 10.92 -1.36
C GLU A 188 -1.86 11.44 -2.60
N GLU A 189 -1.26 12.63 -2.56
CA GLU A 189 -0.47 13.21 -3.67
C GLU A 189 0.97 12.68 -3.75
N PHE A 190 1.47 11.98 -2.72
CA PHE A 190 2.83 11.45 -2.71
C PHE A 190 2.91 10.14 -3.48
N GLU A 191 3.82 10.06 -4.43
CA GLU A 191 4.03 8.89 -5.28
C GLU A 191 5.48 8.41 -5.21
N ASP A 192 5.66 7.09 -5.06
CA ASP A 192 6.98 6.48 -5.07
C ASP A 192 6.94 5.05 -5.61
N TYR A 193 8.12 4.56 -6.00
CA TYR A 193 8.31 3.18 -6.43
C TYR A 193 8.63 2.27 -5.26
N PHE A 194 7.87 1.18 -5.16
CA PHE A 194 8.20 0.08 -4.25
C PHE A 194 8.00 -1.27 -4.94
N TYR A 195 8.88 -2.21 -4.65
CA TYR A 195 8.74 -3.58 -5.10
C TYR A 195 8.07 -4.44 -4.02
N GLY A 196 6.93 -5.05 -4.35
CA GLY A 196 6.17 -5.93 -3.47
C GLY A 196 4.78 -5.42 -3.13
N TYR A 197 4.23 -5.93 -2.03
CA TYR A 197 2.87 -5.64 -1.59
C TYR A 197 2.86 -4.55 -0.52
N MET A 198 1.73 -3.81 -0.44
CA MET A 198 1.45 -2.78 0.56
C MET A 198 0.16 -3.10 1.32
N VAL A 199 0.00 -2.52 2.50
CA VAL A 199 -1.28 -2.52 3.22
C VAL A 199 -2.33 -1.72 2.46
N TRP A 200 -3.60 -1.97 2.73
CA TRP A 200 -4.70 -1.32 2.01
C TRP A 200 -4.81 0.19 2.31
N HIS A 201 -4.60 0.56 3.58
CA HIS A 201 -4.63 1.96 4.02
C HIS A 201 -3.73 2.16 5.25
N THR A 202 -3.39 3.40 5.53
CA THR A 202 -2.48 3.76 6.63
C THR A 202 -2.97 3.35 8.03
N GLY A 203 -4.28 3.14 8.22
CA GLY A 203 -4.85 2.70 9.49
C GLY A 203 -4.34 1.36 10.03
N TYR A 204 -3.62 0.57 9.21
CA TYR A 204 -2.89 -0.63 9.66
C TYR A 204 -1.58 -0.29 10.37
N LEU A 205 -0.99 0.88 10.09
CA LEU A 205 0.37 1.27 10.47
C LEU A 205 0.39 2.00 11.82
N LYS A 206 0.07 1.30 12.89
CA LYS A 206 -0.16 1.90 14.23
C LYS A 206 1.11 2.01 15.09
N TYR A 207 2.15 1.23 14.78
CA TYR A 207 3.34 1.09 15.62
C TYR A 207 4.59 1.47 14.83
N PHE A 208 5.21 2.59 15.19
CA PHE A 208 6.44 3.14 14.63
C PHE A 208 7.18 4.01 15.64
#